data_8f9b9d92810678a2abb2b6b2e1b9464d
#
_entry.id   8f9b9d92810678a2abb2b6b2e1b9464d
#
_cell.length_a   1.000
_cell.length_b   1.000
_cell.length_c   1.000
_cell.angle_alpha   90.00
_cell.angle_beta   90.00
_cell.angle_gamma   90.00
#
_symmetry.space_group_name_H-M   'P 1'
#
loop_
_entity.id
_entity.type
_entity.pdbx_description
1 polymer ?
#
loop_
_entity_poly.entity_id
_entity_poly.type
_entity_poly.pdbx_seq_one_letter_code
_entity_poly.pdbx_strand_id
1 'polypeptide(L)'
;ISNGYFFHLKKADTPEVTQGDIDALKAKMREIVSKDIPFHRYDSQTEKVMKIFSKSGAEDKVRLLETSGQVYMDYYTLGDTPDYYYGRLVPSAGYIKVWDIQPYHSGLLLRVPDSHDPDHLAPFVDQPKTFSMFDENLKWNIIMGLSTVGDVNHACMEGHASELIQIAEALQEKKIVQIAEEIERRYRSDNPTKVVLITGPSSSGKTTFCKRLSVQLKACGLRPLSMSTDDYFVDREDTPRFPDGGYDFDNFET
;
A
#
# COMPACT_ATOMS: atom_id res chain seq x y z
N ILE A 1 -2.29 -6.96 -0.76
CA ILE A 1 -1.92 -8.07 -1.66
C ILE A 1 -2.87 -9.20 -1.36
N SER A 2 -3.51 -9.77 -2.40
CA SER A 2 -4.46 -10.89 -2.24
C SER A 2 -5.54 -10.64 -1.17
N ASN A 3 -6.10 -9.43 -1.13
CA ASN A 3 -7.06 -8.97 -0.12
C ASN A 3 -6.57 -9.17 1.33
N GLY A 4 -5.27 -9.10 1.56
CA GLY A 4 -4.62 -9.24 2.86
C GLY A 4 -3.55 -8.17 3.11
N TYR A 5 -2.93 -8.24 4.28
CA TYR A 5 -1.91 -7.30 4.72
C TYR A 5 -0.56 -8.00 4.77
N PHE A 6 0.40 -7.52 3.97
CA PHE A 6 1.78 -7.98 4.02
C PHE A 6 2.52 -7.26 5.14
N PHE A 7 3.32 -8.01 5.91
CA PHE A 7 4.11 -7.44 7.00
C PHE A 7 5.40 -8.24 7.24
N HIS A 8 6.36 -7.60 7.89
CA HIS A 8 7.59 -8.23 8.38
C HIS A 8 7.51 -8.42 9.89
N LEU A 9 7.84 -9.61 10.36
CA LEU A 9 8.03 -9.89 11.76
C LEU A 9 9.52 -9.68 12.11
N LYS A 10 9.82 -8.69 12.95
CA LYS A 10 11.19 -8.45 13.45
C LYS A 10 11.38 -9.21 14.76
N LYS A 11 12.43 -10.01 14.80
CA LYS A 11 12.86 -10.73 16.01
C LYS A 11 14.11 -10.07 16.59
N ALA A 12 14.25 -10.12 17.92
CA ALA A 12 15.42 -9.56 18.60
C ALA A 12 16.70 -10.34 18.30
N ASP A 13 16.60 -11.68 18.19
CA ASP A 13 17.78 -12.56 18.20
C ASP A 13 18.16 -13.10 16.81
N THR A 14 17.21 -13.23 15.89
CA THR A 14 17.46 -13.77 14.55
C THR A 14 16.62 -13.09 13.50
N PRO A 15 17.17 -12.76 12.31
CA PRO A 15 16.40 -12.10 11.25
C PRO A 15 15.40 -13.05 10.56
N GLU A 16 15.62 -14.38 10.63
CA GLU A 16 14.79 -15.35 9.92
C GLU A 16 13.56 -15.74 10.76
N VAL A 17 12.39 -15.68 10.13
CA VAL A 17 11.12 -16.13 10.70
C VAL A 17 10.92 -17.60 10.35
N THR A 18 10.82 -18.44 11.37
CA THR A 18 10.58 -19.88 11.22
C THR A 18 9.08 -20.21 11.24
N GLN A 19 8.72 -21.42 10.80
CA GLN A 19 7.34 -21.91 10.94
C GLN A 19 6.88 -21.92 12.39
N GLY A 20 7.79 -22.25 13.33
CA GLY A 20 7.49 -22.22 14.77
C GLY A 20 7.11 -20.82 15.29
N ASP A 21 7.76 -19.77 14.76
CA ASP A 21 7.41 -18.39 15.10
C ASP A 21 5.99 -18.02 14.59
N ILE A 22 5.65 -18.48 13.40
CA ILE A 22 4.32 -18.25 12.82
C ILE A 22 3.24 -18.97 13.64
N ASP A 23 3.52 -20.21 14.01
CA ASP A 23 2.58 -21.01 14.82
C ASP A 23 2.39 -20.40 16.22
N ALA A 24 3.49 -19.92 16.84
CA ALA A 24 3.43 -19.20 18.11
C ALA A 24 2.63 -17.89 18.02
N LEU A 25 2.85 -17.12 16.94
CA LEU A 25 2.09 -15.88 16.66
C LEU A 25 0.59 -16.20 16.50
N LYS A 26 0.24 -17.19 15.68
CA LYS A 26 -1.15 -17.65 15.52
C LYS A 26 -1.78 -18.11 16.83
N ALA A 27 -1.04 -18.87 17.62
CA ALA A 27 -1.53 -19.34 18.92
C ALA A 27 -1.81 -18.16 19.85
N LYS A 28 -0.92 -17.17 19.91
CA LYS A 28 -1.10 -15.96 20.72
C LYS A 28 -2.29 -15.12 20.27
N MET A 29 -2.45 -14.93 18.98
CA MET A 29 -3.61 -14.21 18.42
C MET A 29 -4.92 -14.94 18.75
N ARG A 30 -4.97 -16.26 18.60
CA ARG A 30 -6.16 -17.07 18.96
C ARG A 30 -6.47 -16.98 20.47
N GLU A 31 -5.45 -16.97 21.30
CA GLU A 31 -5.61 -16.77 22.76
C GLU A 31 -6.28 -15.43 23.06
N ILE A 32 -5.79 -14.34 22.45
CA ILE A 32 -6.32 -12.98 22.60
C ILE A 32 -7.79 -12.93 22.16
N VAL A 33 -8.10 -13.49 21.00
CA VAL A 33 -9.46 -13.55 20.45
C VAL A 33 -10.39 -14.38 21.36
N SER A 34 -9.93 -15.56 21.82
CA SER A 34 -10.73 -16.46 22.66
C SER A 34 -11.01 -15.89 24.05
N LYS A 35 -10.09 -15.07 24.57
CA LYS A 35 -10.28 -14.35 25.85
C LYS A 35 -11.16 -13.11 25.69
N ASP A 36 -11.54 -12.77 24.47
CA ASP A 36 -12.36 -11.60 24.15
C ASP A 36 -11.84 -10.31 24.80
N ILE A 37 -10.52 -10.09 24.71
CA ILE A 37 -9.88 -8.94 25.37
C ILE A 37 -10.45 -7.64 24.79
N PRO A 38 -10.93 -6.69 25.63
CA PRO A 38 -11.54 -5.46 25.18
C PRO A 38 -10.49 -4.49 24.62
N PHE A 39 -10.90 -3.71 23.59
CA PHE A 39 -10.19 -2.53 23.15
C PHE A 39 -10.65 -1.32 23.96
N HIS A 40 -9.75 -0.70 24.70
CA HIS A 40 -10.06 0.51 25.44
C HIS A 40 -9.58 1.74 24.67
N ARG A 41 -10.49 2.66 24.40
CA ARG A 41 -10.19 3.95 23.77
C ARG A 41 -9.95 5.00 24.82
N TYR A 42 -8.91 5.79 24.63
CA TYR A 42 -8.55 6.92 25.47
C TYR A 42 -8.41 8.16 24.62
N ASP A 43 -8.86 9.30 25.13
CA ASP A 43 -8.56 10.63 24.64
C ASP A 43 -7.59 11.29 25.63
N SER A 44 -6.45 11.76 25.16
CA SER A 44 -5.43 12.35 26.02
C SER A 44 -4.60 13.41 25.29
N GLN A 45 -3.91 14.23 26.07
CA GLN A 45 -2.95 15.18 25.54
C GLN A 45 -1.85 14.45 24.76
N THR A 46 -1.54 14.95 23.54
CA THR A 46 -0.57 14.33 22.62
C THR A 46 0.77 14.08 23.28
N GLU A 47 1.26 15.02 24.10
CA GLU A 47 2.53 14.86 24.82
C GLU A 47 2.54 13.65 25.79
N LYS A 48 1.41 13.35 26.42
CA LYS A 48 1.28 12.17 27.29
C LYS A 48 1.28 10.89 26.48
N VAL A 49 0.59 10.90 25.33
CA VAL A 49 0.52 9.75 24.42
C VAL A 49 1.90 9.46 23.80
N MET A 50 2.65 10.47 23.42
CA MET A 50 4.04 10.33 22.96
C MET A 50 4.91 9.62 24.00
N LYS A 51 4.79 9.98 25.28
CA LYS A 51 5.51 9.28 26.36
C LYS A 51 5.08 7.82 26.53
N ILE A 52 3.81 7.50 26.28
CA ILE A 52 3.30 6.13 26.31
C ILE A 52 3.89 5.33 25.16
N PHE A 53 3.89 5.88 23.93
CA PHE A 53 4.45 5.23 22.75
C PHE A 53 5.97 5.06 22.81
N SER A 54 6.70 6.06 23.30
CA SER A 54 8.15 5.93 23.51
C SER A 54 8.49 4.81 24.52
N LYS A 55 7.74 4.69 25.60
CA LYS A 55 7.91 3.57 26.56
C LYS A 55 7.60 2.20 25.96
N SER A 56 6.72 2.12 24.98
CA SER A 56 6.39 0.87 24.27
C SER A 56 7.33 0.59 23.08
N GLY A 57 8.30 1.47 22.79
CA GLY A 57 9.23 1.33 21.68
C GLY A 57 8.66 1.72 20.32
N ALA A 58 7.50 2.40 20.27
CA ALA A 58 6.82 2.83 19.05
C ALA A 58 7.32 4.22 18.60
N GLU A 59 8.62 4.35 18.32
CA GLU A 59 9.28 5.61 17.96
C GLU A 59 8.77 6.21 16.63
N ASP A 60 8.32 5.38 15.70
CA ASP A 60 7.66 5.81 14.46
C ASP A 60 6.38 6.62 14.74
N LYS A 61 5.63 6.22 15.75
CA LYS A 61 4.42 6.92 16.20
C LYS A 61 4.74 8.21 16.94
N VAL A 62 5.80 8.21 17.74
CA VAL A 62 6.29 9.43 18.39
C VAL A 62 6.64 10.47 17.33
N ARG A 63 7.43 10.13 16.32
CA ARG A 63 7.78 11.04 15.21
C ARG A 63 6.56 11.56 14.46
N LEU A 64 5.56 10.71 14.23
CA LEU A 64 4.33 11.17 13.59
C LEU A 64 3.62 12.22 14.45
N LEU A 65 3.54 12.00 15.75
CA LEU A 65 2.85 12.89 16.67
C LEU A 65 3.56 14.22 16.89
N GLU A 66 4.89 14.23 16.91
CA GLU A 66 5.71 15.44 17.00
C GLU A 66 5.38 16.45 15.89
N THR A 67 4.96 15.94 14.74
CA THR A 67 4.68 16.74 13.54
C THR A 67 3.19 16.93 13.25
N SER A 68 2.30 16.30 14.03
CA SER A 68 0.85 16.32 13.77
C SER A 68 0.17 17.65 14.10
N GLY A 69 0.77 18.45 15.00
CA GLY A 69 0.17 19.67 15.51
C GLY A 69 -1.08 19.48 16.38
N GLN A 70 -1.45 18.24 16.69
CA GLN A 70 -2.63 17.93 17.50
C GLN A 70 -2.32 18.08 18.98
N VAL A 71 -3.20 18.78 19.72
CA VAL A 71 -3.08 18.97 21.18
C VAL A 71 -3.62 17.77 21.91
N TYR A 72 -4.67 17.13 21.39
CA TYR A 72 -5.29 15.92 21.92
C TYR A 72 -5.38 14.88 20.82
N MET A 73 -5.29 13.62 21.20
CA MET A 73 -5.48 12.50 20.31
C MET A 73 -6.09 11.28 20.98
N ASP A 74 -6.78 10.50 20.19
CA ASP A 74 -7.27 9.20 20.59
C ASP A 74 -6.21 8.12 20.40
N TYR A 75 -6.11 7.21 21.36
CA TYR A 75 -5.35 5.97 21.23
C TYR A 75 -6.11 4.81 21.85
N TYR A 76 -5.73 3.60 21.50
CA TYR A 76 -6.34 2.39 22.03
C TYR A 76 -5.32 1.56 22.79
N THR A 77 -5.83 0.71 23.70
CA THR A 77 -5.03 -0.36 24.28
C THR A 77 -5.73 -1.70 24.09
N LEU A 78 -4.92 -2.73 23.84
CA LEU A 78 -5.32 -4.13 23.91
C LEU A 78 -4.48 -4.78 25.04
N GLY A 79 -5.10 -5.00 26.19
CA GLY A 79 -4.33 -5.27 27.41
C GLY A 79 -3.40 -4.10 27.73
N ASP A 80 -2.10 -4.40 27.85
CA ASP A 80 -1.06 -3.40 28.16
C ASP A 80 -0.40 -2.80 26.90
N THR A 81 -0.83 -3.19 25.69
CA THR A 81 -0.23 -2.72 24.44
C THR A 81 -0.99 -1.52 23.90
N PRO A 82 -0.39 -0.32 23.89
CA PRO A 82 -1.00 0.87 23.31
C PRO A 82 -0.78 0.91 21.79
N ASP A 83 -1.78 1.41 21.05
CA ASP A 83 -1.68 1.66 19.63
C ASP A 83 -2.61 2.79 19.18
N TYR A 84 -2.40 3.27 17.94
CA TYR A 84 -3.10 4.37 17.32
C TYR A 84 -3.79 3.92 16.03
N TYR A 85 -5.05 4.36 15.84
CA TYR A 85 -5.86 4.03 14.67
C TYR A 85 -6.65 5.23 14.19
N TYR A 86 -6.85 5.33 12.89
CA TYR A 86 -7.58 6.43 12.26
C TYR A 86 -9.10 6.34 12.42
N GLY A 87 -9.63 5.25 12.95
CA GLY A 87 -11.04 5.02 13.07
C GLY A 87 -11.43 4.35 14.40
N ARG A 88 -12.70 4.02 14.52
CA ARG A 88 -13.21 3.29 15.67
C ARG A 88 -12.93 1.80 15.49
N LEU A 89 -12.39 1.18 16.53
CA LEU A 89 -12.25 -0.27 16.59
C LEU A 89 -13.55 -0.92 17.09
N VAL A 90 -13.67 -2.22 16.84
CA VAL A 90 -14.68 -3.07 17.48
C VAL A 90 -14.49 -3.09 19.01
N PRO A 91 -15.52 -3.41 19.81
CA PRO A 91 -15.42 -3.36 21.26
C PRO A 91 -14.36 -4.28 21.84
N SER A 92 -14.13 -5.46 21.25
CA SER A 92 -13.21 -6.46 21.77
C SER A 92 -12.62 -7.36 20.67
N ALA A 93 -11.59 -8.10 21.00
CA ALA A 93 -10.90 -9.01 20.09
C ALA A 93 -11.79 -10.19 19.65
N GLY A 94 -12.80 -10.57 20.41
CA GLY A 94 -13.72 -11.67 20.10
C GLY A 94 -14.55 -11.46 18.82
N TYR A 95 -14.63 -10.23 18.30
CA TYR A 95 -15.23 -9.94 17.01
C TYR A 95 -14.38 -10.39 15.82
N ILE A 96 -13.08 -10.64 16.02
CA ILE A 96 -12.13 -11.03 14.96
C ILE A 96 -12.14 -12.56 14.84
N LYS A 97 -13.06 -13.11 14.05
CA LYS A 97 -13.28 -14.56 13.97
C LYS A 97 -12.54 -15.22 12.81
N VAL A 98 -12.43 -14.55 11.68
CA VAL A 98 -11.93 -15.09 10.42
C VAL A 98 -10.64 -14.39 10.03
N TRP A 99 -9.53 -15.09 10.16
CA TRP A 99 -8.20 -14.62 9.76
C TRP A 99 -7.23 -15.80 9.69
N ASP A 100 -6.15 -15.63 8.93
CA ASP A 100 -5.00 -16.55 8.94
C ASP A 100 -3.71 -15.80 8.63
N ILE A 101 -2.57 -16.39 8.97
CA ILE A 101 -1.24 -15.88 8.65
C ILE A 101 -0.49 -16.97 7.88
N GLN A 102 0.13 -16.61 6.78
CA GLN A 102 0.96 -17.52 6.00
C GLN A 102 2.25 -16.85 5.55
N PRO A 103 3.33 -17.62 5.31
CA PRO A 103 4.52 -17.10 4.64
C PRO A 103 4.14 -16.54 3.27
N TYR A 104 4.74 -15.40 2.91
CA TYR A 104 4.59 -14.82 1.59
C TYR A 104 5.84 -14.04 1.22
N HIS A 105 6.55 -14.50 0.17
CA HIS A 105 7.83 -13.93 -0.24
C HIS A 105 8.81 -13.70 0.94
N SER A 106 9.26 -12.46 1.15
CA SER A 106 10.22 -12.08 2.20
C SER A 106 9.60 -11.84 3.57
N GLY A 107 8.29 -12.06 3.74
CA GLY A 107 7.58 -11.78 4.99
C GLY A 107 6.38 -12.67 5.20
N LEU A 108 5.37 -12.09 5.81
CA LEU A 108 4.11 -12.77 6.16
C LEU A 108 2.92 -12.04 5.56
N LEU A 109 1.88 -12.78 5.22
CA LEU A 109 0.60 -12.27 4.78
C LEU A 109 -0.45 -12.57 5.84
N LEU A 110 -1.02 -11.54 6.44
CA LEU A 110 -2.24 -11.63 7.24
C LEU A 110 -3.42 -11.65 6.28
N ARG A 111 -4.10 -12.77 6.21
CA ARG A 111 -5.32 -12.96 5.42
C ARG A 111 -6.54 -12.53 6.25
N VAL A 112 -7.45 -11.85 5.60
CA VAL A 112 -8.67 -11.32 6.21
C VAL A 112 -9.91 -11.82 5.47
N PRO A 113 -11.11 -11.65 6.04
CA PRO A 113 -12.36 -12.04 5.39
C PRO A 113 -12.54 -11.36 4.01
N ASP A 114 -13.29 -12.01 3.15
CA ASP A 114 -13.81 -11.38 1.94
C ASP A 114 -14.83 -10.29 2.34
N SER A 115 -14.80 -9.15 1.64
CA SER A 115 -15.74 -8.04 1.91
C SER A 115 -17.20 -8.41 1.58
N HIS A 116 -17.42 -9.38 0.68
CA HIS A 116 -18.75 -9.86 0.27
C HIS A 116 -19.16 -11.13 1.02
N ASP A 117 -18.21 -11.83 1.65
CA ASP A 117 -18.45 -13.03 2.44
C ASP A 117 -17.60 -12.98 3.73
N PRO A 118 -18.05 -12.26 4.77
CA PRO A 118 -17.26 -12.00 5.97
C PRO A 118 -17.04 -13.25 6.86
N ASP A 119 -17.72 -14.35 6.56
CA ASP A 119 -17.57 -15.61 7.31
C ASP A 119 -16.45 -16.50 6.76
N HIS A 120 -15.89 -16.15 5.59
CA HIS A 120 -14.82 -16.91 4.95
C HIS A 120 -13.63 -16.03 4.59
N LEU A 121 -12.43 -16.63 4.59
CA LEU A 121 -11.22 -15.97 4.08
C LEU A 121 -11.35 -15.70 2.58
N ALA A 122 -10.96 -14.50 2.15
CA ALA A 122 -10.83 -14.21 0.74
C ALA A 122 -9.95 -15.25 0.03
N PRO A 123 -10.28 -15.67 -1.21
CA PRO A 123 -9.45 -16.58 -1.98
C PRO A 123 -8.02 -16.06 -2.10
N PHE A 124 -7.04 -16.95 -1.89
CA PHE A 124 -5.65 -16.57 -2.09
C PHE A 124 -5.33 -16.50 -3.58
N VAL A 125 -4.87 -15.34 -4.03
CA VAL A 125 -4.39 -15.13 -5.39
C VAL A 125 -2.94 -14.65 -5.31
N ASP A 126 -2.00 -15.44 -5.80
CA ASP A 126 -0.60 -15.03 -5.86
C ASP A 126 -0.42 -13.88 -6.86
N GLN A 127 0.21 -12.80 -6.40
CA GLN A 127 0.42 -11.58 -7.17
C GLN A 127 1.90 -11.16 -7.18
N PRO A 128 2.80 -11.99 -7.74
CA PRO A 128 4.24 -11.77 -7.63
C PRO A 128 4.70 -10.46 -8.28
N LYS A 129 4.07 -10.03 -9.38
CA LYS A 129 4.40 -8.75 -10.03
C LYS A 129 4.02 -7.55 -9.17
N THR A 130 2.83 -7.59 -8.57
CA THR A 130 2.37 -6.55 -7.65
C THR A 130 3.24 -6.51 -6.40
N PHE A 131 3.60 -7.67 -5.85
CA PHE A 131 4.52 -7.76 -4.72
C PHE A 131 5.89 -7.15 -5.05
N SER A 132 6.48 -7.51 -6.20
CA SER A 132 7.76 -6.97 -6.64
C SER A 132 7.75 -5.45 -6.76
N MET A 133 6.65 -4.87 -7.22
CA MET A 133 6.48 -3.41 -7.30
C MET A 133 6.43 -2.77 -5.91
N PHE A 134 5.70 -3.35 -4.96
CA PHE A 134 5.67 -2.86 -3.56
C PHE A 134 7.03 -2.98 -2.88
N ASP A 135 7.73 -4.09 -3.05
CA ASP A 135 9.07 -4.31 -2.50
C ASP A 135 10.09 -3.30 -3.06
N GLU A 136 10.01 -2.99 -4.36
CA GLU A 136 10.83 -1.96 -4.99
C GLU A 136 10.55 -0.57 -4.39
N ASN A 137 9.28 -0.21 -4.19
CA ASN A 137 8.91 1.05 -3.54
C ASN A 137 9.39 1.13 -2.08
N LEU A 138 9.28 0.06 -1.33
CA LEU A 138 9.82 0.00 0.04
C LEU A 138 11.34 0.22 0.06
N LYS A 139 12.08 -0.38 -0.88
CA LYS A 139 13.53 -0.16 -1.02
C LYS A 139 13.85 1.29 -1.36
N TRP A 140 13.06 1.94 -2.23
CA TRP A 140 13.25 3.36 -2.53
C TRP A 140 13.01 4.25 -1.31
N ASN A 141 11.97 3.96 -0.53
CA ASN A 141 11.70 4.69 0.71
C ASN A 141 12.87 4.55 1.71
N ILE A 142 13.44 3.35 1.84
CA ILE A 142 14.62 3.12 2.68
C ILE A 142 15.83 3.94 2.19
N ILE A 143 16.08 3.96 0.87
CA ILE A 143 17.17 4.75 0.26
C ILE A 143 16.99 6.24 0.55
N MET A 144 15.75 6.73 0.52
CA MET A 144 15.42 8.13 0.81
C MET A 144 15.38 8.44 2.32
N GLY A 145 15.51 7.44 3.20
CA GLY A 145 15.35 7.62 4.65
C GLY A 145 13.90 7.91 5.07
N LEU A 146 12.92 7.56 4.25
CA LEU A 146 11.50 7.87 4.43
C LEU A 146 10.70 6.57 4.62
N SER A 147 10.82 5.96 5.80
CA SER A 147 10.09 4.73 6.09
C SER A 147 8.68 4.95 6.59
N THR A 148 8.39 6.13 7.13
CA THR A 148 7.12 6.49 7.75
C THR A 148 6.66 7.89 7.35
N VAL A 149 5.37 8.18 7.56
CA VAL A 149 4.83 9.54 7.36
C VAL A 149 5.52 10.55 8.29
N GLY A 150 5.87 10.14 9.51
CA GLY A 150 6.63 10.96 10.44
C GLY A 150 7.99 11.39 9.88
N ASP A 151 8.70 10.48 9.21
CA ASP A 151 9.99 10.81 8.57
C ASP A 151 9.82 11.86 7.45
N VAL A 152 8.77 11.71 6.62
CA VAL A 152 8.43 12.69 5.57
C VAL A 152 8.13 14.06 6.18
N ASN A 153 7.32 14.11 7.23
CA ASN A 153 6.96 15.35 7.89
C ASN A 153 8.19 16.05 8.48
N HIS A 154 9.06 15.31 9.16
CA HIS A 154 10.32 15.86 9.70
C HIS A 154 11.21 16.42 8.59
N ALA A 155 11.42 15.67 7.52
CA ALA A 155 12.20 16.13 6.39
C ALA A 155 11.63 17.41 5.75
N CYS A 156 10.30 17.53 5.68
CA CYS A 156 9.65 18.77 5.22
C CYS A 156 9.87 19.93 6.18
N MET A 157 9.78 19.71 7.50
CA MET A 157 10.01 20.73 8.51
C MET A 157 11.48 21.20 8.54
N GLU A 158 12.42 20.32 8.25
CA GLU A 158 13.86 20.61 8.15
C GLU A 158 14.27 21.27 6.83
N GLY A 159 13.32 21.45 5.89
CA GLY A 159 13.56 22.11 4.62
C GLY A 159 14.08 21.21 3.49
N HIS A 160 14.09 19.89 3.69
CA HIS A 160 14.57 18.90 2.71
C HIS A 160 13.53 18.48 1.66
N ALA A 161 12.32 19.04 1.68
CA ALA A 161 11.24 18.65 0.78
C ALA A 161 11.63 18.72 -0.72
N SER A 162 12.36 19.77 -1.13
CA SER A 162 12.79 19.95 -2.52
C SER A 162 13.76 18.84 -2.98
N GLU A 163 14.71 18.47 -2.12
CA GLU A 163 15.66 17.40 -2.39
C GLU A 163 14.95 16.05 -2.53
N LEU A 164 14.01 15.76 -1.62
CA LEU A 164 13.21 14.53 -1.66
C LEU A 164 12.38 14.42 -2.93
N ILE A 165 11.77 15.52 -3.37
CA ILE A 165 11.02 15.56 -4.63
C ILE A 165 11.95 15.25 -5.80
N GLN A 166 13.13 15.86 -5.88
CA GLN A 166 14.10 15.62 -6.95
C GLN A 166 14.58 14.17 -6.98
N ILE A 167 14.85 13.56 -5.82
CA ILE A 167 15.26 12.16 -5.73
C ILE A 167 14.11 11.24 -6.18
N ALA A 168 12.88 11.48 -5.73
CA ALA A 168 11.72 10.71 -6.12
C ALA A 168 11.46 10.78 -7.63
N GLU A 169 11.54 11.98 -8.21
CA GLU A 169 11.41 12.18 -9.66
C GLU A 169 12.52 11.48 -10.45
N ALA A 170 13.76 11.54 -9.98
CA ALA A 170 14.88 10.86 -10.62
C ALA A 170 14.73 9.34 -10.58
N LEU A 171 14.26 8.76 -9.46
CA LEU A 171 13.97 7.34 -9.34
C LEU A 171 12.83 6.91 -10.29
N GLN A 172 11.78 7.71 -10.38
CA GLN A 172 10.68 7.47 -11.30
C GLN A 172 11.14 7.53 -12.77
N GLU A 173 11.91 8.55 -13.13
CA GLU A 173 12.42 8.68 -14.51
C GLU A 173 13.32 7.52 -14.87
N LYS A 174 14.22 7.12 -13.99
CA LYS A 174 15.06 5.94 -14.16
C LYS A 174 14.22 4.69 -14.45
N LYS A 175 13.08 4.51 -13.77
CA LYS A 175 12.18 3.38 -14.02
C LYS A 175 11.50 3.47 -15.37
N ILE A 176 11.07 4.67 -15.79
CA ILE A 176 10.46 4.88 -17.11
C ILE A 176 11.47 4.56 -18.23
N VAL A 177 12.73 4.96 -18.07
CA VAL A 177 13.81 4.62 -19.00
C VAL A 177 13.98 3.11 -19.11
N GLN A 178 14.06 2.38 -17.99
CA GLN A 178 14.18 0.92 -18.00
C GLN A 178 13.01 0.23 -18.71
N ILE A 179 11.80 0.75 -18.53
CA ILE A 179 10.61 0.24 -19.23
C ILE A 179 10.71 0.51 -20.73
N ALA A 180 11.16 1.71 -21.14
CA ALA A 180 11.33 2.06 -22.55
C ALA A 180 12.38 1.19 -23.24
N GLU A 181 13.52 0.93 -22.58
CA GLU A 181 14.57 0.04 -23.08
C GLU A 181 14.06 -1.41 -23.22
N GLU A 182 13.26 -1.90 -22.27
CA GLU A 182 12.66 -3.23 -22.36
C GLU A 182 11.64 -3.32 -23.51
N ILE A 183 10.84 -2.27 -23.73
CA ILE A 183 9.91 -2.20 -24.88
C ILE A 183 10.70 -2.17 -26.19
N GLU A 184 11.77 -1.37 -26.28
CA GLU A 184 12.64 -1.33 -27.46
C GLU A 184 13.24 -2.70 -27.76
N ARG A 185 13.80 -3.36 -26.73
CA ARG A 185 14.39 -4.69 -26.86
C ARG A 185 13.38 -5.71 -27.41
N ARG A 186 12.15 -5.69 -26.89
CA ARG A 186 11.06 -6.56 -27.36
C ARG A 186 10.59 -6.19 -28.76
N TYR A 187 10.49 -4.90 -29.06
CA TYR A 187 10.08 -4.44 -30.39
C TYR A 187 11.05 -4.91 -31.49
N ARG A 188 12.35 -4.99 -31.20
CA ARG A 188 13.39 -5.46 -32.10
C ARG A 188 13.61 -6.97 -32.10
N SER A 189 12.80 -7.76 -31.34
CA SER A 189 12.89 -9.22 -31.32
C SER A 189 12.07 -9.87 -32.44
N ASP A 190 12.21 -11.19 -32.57
CA ASP A 190 11.47 -11.98 -33.59
C ASP A 190 9.94 -11.92 -33.37
N ASN A 191 9.50 -11.66 -32.15
CA ASN A 191 8.08 -11.43 -31.79
C ASN A 191 7.90 -10.02 -31.24
N PRO A 192 7.79 -9.00 -32.10
CA PRO A 192 7.82 -7.60 -31.69
C PRO A 192 6.59 -7.19 -30.88
N THR A 193 6.83 -6.53 -29.74
CA THR A 193 5.77 -5.86 -29.00
C THR A 193 5.30 -4.62 -29.74
N LYS A 194 4.06 -4.64 -30.23
CA LYS A 194 3.44 -3.54 -31.00
C LYS A 194 2.47 -2.71 -30.16
N VAL A 195 1.93 -3.27 -29.08
CA VAL A 195 0.95 -2.62 -28.22
C VAL A 195 1.43 -2.67 -26.79
N VAL A 196 1.35 -1.53 -26.09
CA VAL A 196 1.64 -1.39 -24.66
C VAL A 196 0.40 -0.84 -24.01
N LEU A 197 -0.19 -1.61 -23.09
CA LEU A 197 -1.38 -1.23 -22.33
C LEU A 197 -0.95 -0.61 -20.99
N ILE A 198 -1.46 0.59 -20.72
CA ILE A 198 -1.23 1.32 -19.46
C ILE A 198 -2.57 1.39 -18.72
N THR A 199 -2.65 0.71 -17.59
CA THR A 199 -3.86 0.68 -16.77
C THR A 199 -3.57 1.12 -15.34
N GLY A 200 -4.58 1.56 -14.62
CA GLY A 200 -4.51 2.00 -13.23
C GLY A 200 -5.77 2.73 -12.81
N PRO A 201 -5.98 2.94 -11.51
CA PRO A 201 -7.15 3.63 -10.98
C PRO A 201 -7.24 5.09 -11.46
N SER A 202 -8.38 5.72 -11.23
CA SER A 202 -8.55 7.15 -11.50
C SER A 202 -7.50 7.96 -10.74
N SER A 203 -7.05 9.06 -11.34
CA SER A 203 -6.03 9.96 -10.76
C SER A 203 -4.66 9.31 -10.42
N SER A 204 -4.37 8.11 -10.92
CA SER A 204 -3.09 7.41 -10.69
C SER A 204 -1.93 7.94 -11.53
N GLY A 205 -2.14 8.94 -12.38
CA GLY A 205 -1.09 9.50 -13.25
C GLY A 205 -0.86 8.76 -14.56
N LYS A 206 -1.78 7.90 -15.02
CA LYS A 206 -1.67 7.16 -16.30
C LYS A 206 -1.27 8.05 -17.47
N THR A 207 -1.97 9.17 -17.65
CA THR A 207 -1.72 10.12 -18.75
C THR A 207 -0.32 10.73 -18.67
N THR A 208 0.13 11.12 -17.48
CA THR A 208 1.49 11.65 -17.26
C THR A 208 2.55 10.58 -17.55
N PHE A 209 2.34 9.37 -17.07
CA PHE A 209 3.22 8.24 -17.34
C PHE A 209 3.29 7.93 -18.84
N CYS A 210 2.15 7.87 -19.53
CA CYS A 210 2.09 7.64 -20.98
C CYS A 210 2.88 8.69 -21.75
N LYS A 211 2.74 9.98 -21.41
CA LYS A 211 3.49 11.07 -22.04
C LYS A 211 5.01 10.94 -21.82
N ARG A 212 5.44 10.68 -20.57
CA ARG A 212 6.86 10.50 -20.23
C ARG A 212 7.45 9.26 -20.93
N LEU A 213 6.74 8.13 -20.91
CA LEU A 213 7.15 6.91 -21.60
C LEU A 213 7.27 7.14 -23.11
N SER A 214 6.33 7.89 -23.73
CA SER A 214 6.40 8.23 -25.15
C SER A 214 7.63 9.05 -25.51
N VAL A 215 8.08 9.92 -24.61
CA VAL A 215 9.34 10.69 -24.79
C VAL A 215 10.53 9.73 -24.79
N GLN A 216 10.61 8.82 -23.81
CA GLN A 216 11.71 7.86 -23.72
C GLN A 216 11.72 6.87 -24.91
N LEU A 217 10.56 6.41 -25.37
CA LEU A 217 10.46 5.57 -26.56
C LEU A 217 10.96 6.32 -27.83
N LYS A 218 10.69 7.62 -27.95
CA LYS A 218 11.23 8.44 -29.04
C LYS A 218 12.76 8.57 -28.93
N ALA A 219 13.29 8.69 -27.72
CA ALA A 219 14.74 8.70 -27.50
C ALA A 219 15.40 7.36 -27.91
N CYS A 220 14.67 6.23 -27.73
CA CYS A 220 15.09 4.92 -28.30
C CYS A 220 14.87 4.77 -29.79
N GLY A 221 14.47 5.83 -30.52
CA GLY A 221 14.25 5.81 -31.96
C GLY A 221 12.91 5.21 -32.40
N LEU A 222 11.97 4.97 -31.48
CA LEU A 222 10.64 4.48 -31.81
C LEU A 222 9.66 5.65 -32.03
N ARG A 223 8.53 5.37 -32.67
CA ARG A 223 7.48 6.37 -32.95
C ARG A 223 6.16 5.88 -32.32
N PRO A 224 5.97 6.02 -31.02
CA PRO A 224 4.73 5.57 -30.34
C PRO A 224 3.56 6.46 -30.77
N LEU A 225 2.40 5.84 -30.97
CA LEU A 225 1.10 6.50 -31.06
C LEU A 225 0.39 6.30 -29.71
N SER A 226 0.11 7.39 -29.01
CA SER A 226 -0.67 7.35 -27.78
C SER A 226 -2.15 7.44 -28.09
N MET A 227 -2.94 6.53 -27.53
CA MET A 227 -4.40 6.50 -27.63
C MET A 227 -4.96 6.45 -26.20
N SER A 228 -5.91 7.32 -25.90
CA SER A 228 -6.64 7.28 -24.63
C SER A 228 -8.00 6.62 -24.85
N THR A 229 -8.40 5.74 -23.95
CA THR A 229 -9.78 5.22 -23.95
C THR A 229 -10.79 6.34 -23.71
N ASP A 230 -10.39 7.38 -22.99
CA ASP A 230 -11.24 8.54 -22.71
C ASP A 230 -11.69 9.29 -23.99
N ASP A 231 -10.93 9.16 -25.09
CA ASP A 231 -11.25 9.78 -26.39
C ASP A 231 -12.37 9.03 -27.14
N TYR A 232 -12.77 7.86 -26.65
CA TYR A 232 -13.75 6.97 -27.28
C TYR A 232 -15.05 6.82 -26.49
N PHE A 233 -15.17 7.44 -25.33
CA PHE A 233 -16.42 7.44 -24.60
C PHE A 233 -17.49 8.26 -25.35
N VAL A 234 -18.70 7.71 -25.36
CA VAL A 234 -19.88 8.45 -25.84
C VAL A 234 -20.32 9.52 -24.83
N ASP A 235 -21.17 10.43 -25.25
CA ASP A 235 -21.74 11.44 -24.34
C ASP A 235 -22.53 10.78 -23.20
N ARG A 236 -22.55 11.45 -22.05
CA ARG A 236 -23.17 10.89 -20.83
C ARG A 236 -24.65 10.53 -21.04
N GLU A 237 -25.34 11.23 -21.95
CA GLU A 237 -26.75 10.96 -22.28
C GLU A 237 -26.92 9.61 -23.00
N ASP A 238 -25.93 9.21 -23.78
CA ASP A 238 -25.89 7.99 -24.58
C ASP A 238 -25.23 6.80 -23.84
N THR A 239 -24.63 7.07 -22.66
CA THR A 239 -23.99 6.03 -21.86
C THR A 239 -25.03 5.00 -21.38
N PRO A 240 -24.81 3.69 -21.61
CA PRO A 240 -25.65 2.62 -21.08
C PRO A 240 -25.84 2.72 -19.56
N ARG A 241 -26.97 2.22 -19.07
CA ARG A 241 -27.30 2.29 -17.65
C ARG A 241 -27.53 0.90 -17.08
N PHE A 242 -27.13 0.71 -15.84
CA PHE A 242 -27.52 -0.43 -15.04
C PHE A 242 -29.04 -0.45 -14.75
N PRO A 243 -29.62 -1.59 -14.35
CA PRO A 243 -31.04 -1.68 -13.98
C PRO A 243 -31.46 -0.73 -12.83
N ASP A 244 -30.51 -0.34 -11.96
CA ASP A 244 -30.72 0.61 -10.86
C ASP A 244 -30.66 2.10 -11.30
N GLY A 245 -30.40 2.34 -12.60
CA GLY A 245 -30.30 3.67 -13.20
C GLY A 245 -28.92 4.32 -13.17
N GLY A 246 -27.93 3.68 -12.54
CA GLY A 246 -26.52 4.11 -12.58
C GLY A 246 -25.93 3.99 -13.99
N TYR A 247 -24.93 4.80 -14.32
CA TYR A 247 -24.22 4.71 -15.59
C TYR A 247 -23.25 3.54 -15.60
N ASP A 248 -23.28 2.72 -16.65
CA ASP A 248 -22.35 1.61 -16.89
C ASP A 248 -21.19 2.08 -17.78
N PHE A 249 -20.20 2.70 -17.17
CA PHE A 249 -19.00 3.20 -17.85
C PHE A 249 -18.01 2.08 -18.27
N ASP A 250 -18.22 0.86 -17.83
CA ASP A 250 -17.39 -0.29 -18.19
C ASP A 250 -17.97 -1.10 -19.36
N ASN A 251 -19.10 -0.69 -19.92
CA ASN A 251 -19.72 -1.33 -21.07
C ASN A 251 -18.91 -1.06 -22.34
N PHE A 252 -18.83 -2.05 -23.22
CA PHE A 252 -18.13 -1.90 -24.51
C PHE A 252 -18.82 -0.92 -25.49
N GLU A 253 -20.05 -0.56 -25.22
CA GLU A 253 -20.84 0.40 -26.04
C GLU A 253 -20.84 1.82 -25.45
N THR A 254 -20.00 2.08 -24.44
CA THR A 254 -19.86 3.40 -23.82
C THR A 254 -19.00 4.33 -24.64
#